data_7d4fc94909cda920036932f9f051f4dc
#
_entry.id   7d4fc94909cda920036932f9f051f4dc
#
_cell.length_a   1.000
_cell.length_b   1.000
_cell.length_c   1.000
_cell.angle_alpha   90.00
_cell.angle_beta   90.00
_cell.angle_gamma   90.00
#
_symmetry.space_group_name_H-M   'P 1'
#
loop_
_entity.id
_entity.type
_entity.pdbx_description
1 polymer ?
#
loop_
_entity_poly.entity_id
_entity_poly.type
_entity_poly.pdbx_seq_one_letter_code
_entity_poly.pdbx_strand_id
1 'polypeptide(L)'
;MASGKTWNRRLALAGGAALVAGGGALALRRPSSSAHHGVPDATTFRRGNVGEPHTLDPSLSSAVTEFEAISDLMVGLLTHAPDASAVPGMATHWQASADGLTWTFFLREAQWSDGVPLTADDFVFGWQRMLDPQTAASYAYFLYLLKNGVAVNAGKLPLDALGVRALDAHTLEIHLEHPAPYLLQMLTHTSMMPLPRHVVEKNRNNWARPGTYVGNGPFVLKSWVPNDSIVVEKNPRFFDAENVALERVIFYPTDDYGAALQRFRAGELDFQDRFPEQRIDWIKANIPQTIDPVPQLITDIVAFNHKRKPFDDKRVREAINLALNREAITDRIIRVGQPPAYAIVPPGIINYPHGVSLNFRNMPPAQRVERAKSLMQAAGYGPSHRLKTTYMIRSTTAGAYRAVAAAIQQMLAQVYIDISIVPNDLQVFYPAIQAHDFDIAQSGWVADFNDASTFLDLYRTGGGDNWGEYSNPVFDSMLTAAQHDPDLISRGRKLAAAEQIVLDDFAAAPLFYWVSQNLVWPYVKGWKSNALDYHRSRWVTIDQSARVKLFA
;
A
#
# COMPACT_ATOMS: atom_id res chain seq x y z
N MET A 1 -13.79 53.17 22.24
CA MET A 1 -12.51 53.90 22.19
C MET A 1 -11.56 53.02 21.41
N ALA A 2 -11.40 53.30 20.13
CA ALA A 2 -10.28 53.93 19.45
C ALA A 2 -9.05 53.02 19.46
N SER A 3 -8.36 52.70 18.41
CA SER A 3 -8.24 53.22 17.04
C SER A 3 -7.46 52.22 16.22
N GLY A 4 -7.81 51.95 15.06
CA GLY A 4 -7.36 51.73 13.79
C GLY A 4 -5.99 52.30 13.39
N LYS A 5 -5.24 51.52 12.60
CA LYS A 5 -4.30 52.05 11.62
C LYS A 5 -4.21 51.11 10.41
N THR A 6 -4.82 51.55 9.35
CA THR A 6 -4.60 51.20 7.95
C THR A 6 -3.21 51.65 7.51
N TRP A 7 -2.51 50.85 6.68
CA TRP A 7 -1.40 51.37 5.88
C TRP A 7 -1.62 51.09 4.40
N ASN A 8 -1.63 52.21 3.68
CA ASN A 8 -1.86 52.31 2.26
C ASN A 8 -0.62 52.02 1.42
N ARG A 9 -0.90 51.48 0.22
CA ARG A 9 -0.02 51.49 -0.96
C ARG A 9 0.28 52.91 -1.42
N ARG A 10 1.50 53.21 -1.93
CA ARG A 10 1.77 53.78 -3.28
C ARG A 10 3.21 54.29 -3.43
N LEU A 11 3.84 53.82 -4.54
CA LEU A 11 4.66 54.55 -5.53
C LEU A 11 5.90 55.35 -5.11
N ALA A 12 7.04 54.99 -5.72
CA ALA A 12 7.80 55.96 -6.53
C ALA A 12 8.76 55.22 -7.49
N LEU A 13 8.55 55.57 -8.77
CA LEU A 13 9.45 55.36 -9.91
C LEU A 13 10.46 56.50 -10.00
N ALA A 14 11.61 56.18 -10.60
CA ALA A 14 12.42 57.06 -11.46
C ALA A 14 13.84 57.39 -10.98
N GLY A 15 14.79 57.05 -11.82
CA GLY A 15 15.79 57.97 -12.29
C GLY A 15 17.26 57.61 -12.06
N GLY A 16 17.98 57.38 -13.19
CA GLY A 16 19.39 57.69 -13.23
C GLY A 16 20.34 56.63 -13.86
N ALA A 17 20.52 56.72 -15.17
CA ALA A 17 21.59 56.07 -15.88
C ALA A 17 22.92 56.80 -15.66
N ALA A 18 24.02 56.07 -15.45
CA ALA A 18 25.37 56.51 -15.79
C ALA A 18 26.29 55.31 -16.06
N LEU A 19 26.85 55.31 -17.24
CA LEU A 19 27.90 54.44 -17.77
C LEU A 19 29.21 54.61 -16.99
N VAL A 20 29.90 53.50 -16.68
CA VAL A 20 31.37 53.43 -16.79
C VAL A 20 31.76 52.01 -17.24
N ALA A 21 32.44 51.97 -18.39
CA ALA A 21 33.07 50.80 -18.92
C ALA A 21 34.36 50.50 -18.19
N GLY A 22 34.54 49.24 -17.77
CA GLY A 22 35.77 48.73 -17.20
C GLY A 22 35.79 47.21 -17.32
N GLY A 23 36.59 46.71 -18.26
CA GLY A 23 36.65 45.28 -18.61
C GLY A 23 37.19 44.41 -17.48
N GLY A 24 36.59 43.26 -17.34
CA GLY A 24 37.01 42.16 -16.51
C GLY A 24 36.11 40.97 -16.82
N ALA A 25 36.46 40.22 -17.84
CA ALA A 25 35.77 38.95 -18.15
C ALA A 25 36.11 37.93 -17.07
N LEU A 26 35.35 37.95 -15.96
CA LEU A 26 35.25 36.78 -15.08
C LEU A 26 34.31 35.80 -15.78
N ALA A 27 34.90 34.83 -16.47
CA ALA A 27 34.23 33.65 -16.93
C ALA A 27 33.68 32.89 -15.72
N LEU A 28 32.41 33.12 -15.39
CA LEU A 28 31.64 32.21 -14.56
C LEU A 28 31.57 30.87 -15.29
N ARG A 29 32.59 30.03 -15.02
CA ARG A 29 32.50 28.60 -15.34
C ARG A 29 31.27 28.08 -14.58
N ARG A 30 30.13 28.00 -15.27
CA ARG A 30 29.08 27.05 -14.91
C ARG A 30 29.80 25.70 -14.87
N PRO A 31 29.70 24.93 -13.78
CA PRO A 31 30.10 23.55 -13.84
C PRO A 31 29.20 22.93 -14.92
N SER A 32 29.76 22.65 -16.07
CA SER A 32 29.16 21.75 -17.04
C SER A 32 29.11 20.41 -16.33
N SER A 33 27.97 20.07 -15.74
CA SER A 33 27.64 18.68 -15.49
C SER A 33 27.47 18.02 -16.88
N SER A 34 28.59 17.70 -17.49
CA SER A 34 28.62 16.64 -18.49
C SER A 34 28.34 15.37 -17.71
N ALA A 35 27.04 15.09 -17.48
CA ALA A 35 26.61 13.75 -17.17
C ALA A 35 27.16 12.90 -18.32
N HIS A 36 28.23 12.19 -18.05
CA HIS A 36 28.64 11.07 -18.85
C HIS A 36 27.45 10.11 -18.83
N HIS A 37 26.65 10.12 -19.87
CA HIS A 37 25.71 9.06 -20.19
C HIS A 37 26.54 7.84 -20.66
N GLY A 38 27.46 7.38 -19.80
CA GLY A 38 28.03 6.07 -19.94
C GLY A 38 26.92 5.05 -19.74
N VAL A 39 26.90 4.01 -20.55
CA VAL A 39 25.99 2.88 -20.35
C VAL A 39 26.13 2.44 -18.89
N PRO A 40 25.05 2.45 -18.11
CA PRO A 40 25.13 2.17 -16.69
C PRO A 40 25.70 0.78 -16.43
N ASP A 41 26.45 0.64 -15.37
CA ASP A 41 27.04 -0.61 -14.92
C ASP A 41 25.97 -1.70 -14.73
N ALA A 42 26.27 -2.94 -15.13
CA ALA A 42 25.41 -4.13 -14.97
C ALA A 42 25.04 -4.42 -13.51
N THR A 43 25.77 -3.86 -12.57
CA THR A 43 25.57 -4.08 -11.13
C THR A 43 24.76 -2.99 -10.44
N THR A 44 24.31 -1.96 -11.20
CA THR A 44 23.47 -0.88 -10.68
C THR A 44 22.04 -0.99 -11.21
N PHE A 45 21.06 -1.06 -10.28
CA PHE A 45 19.62 -1.06 -10.58
C PHE A 45 19.00 0.30 -10.22
N ARG A 46 18.34 0.94 -11.18
CA ARG A 46 17.77 2.28 -11.05
C ARG A 46 16.25 2.20 -11.03
N ARG A 47 15.66 2.48 -9.86
CA ARG A 47 14.23 2.38 -9.58
C ARG A 47 13.59 3.77 -9.54
N GLY A 48 12.58 4.00 -10.37
CA GLY A 48 11.66 5.11 -10.18
C GLY A 48 10.63 4.75 -9.13
N ASN A 49 10.65 5.44 -8.00
CA ASN A 49 9.72 5.26 -6.89
C ASN A 49 8.60 6.30 -6.93
N VAL A 50 7.44 5.95 -6.39
CA VAL A 50 6.32 6.89 -6.22
C VAL A 50 6.54 7.71 -4.95
N GLY A 51 6.95 8.96 -5.10
CA GLY A 51 7.08 9.91 -4.00
C GLY A 51 8.29 9.69 -3.08
N GLU A 52 8.51 10.68 -2.25
CA GLU A 52 9.58 10.71 -1.25
C GLU A 52 9.16 9.97 0.02
N PRO A 53 9.96 9.03 0.57
CA PRO A 53 9.68 8.43 1.87
C PRO A 53 9.88 9.46 2.99
N HIS A 54 9.02 9.44 3.99
CA HIS A 54 9.15 10.30 5.17
C HIS A 54 10.19 9.76 6.14
N THR A 55 10.31 8.44 6.21
CA THR A 55 11.20 7.75 7.14
C THR A 55 11.72 6.44 6.56
N LEU A 56 12.87 5.99 7.04
CA LEU A 56 13.39 4.63 6.83
C LEU A 56 13.40 3.83 8.14
N ASP A 57 12.76 4.33 9.20
CA ASP A 57 12.54 3.61 10.46
C ASP A 57 11.35 2.66 10.32
N PRO A 58 11.53 1.32 10.40
CA PRO A 58 10.47 0.35 10.26
C PRO A 58 9.29 0.55 11.21
N SER A 59 9.54 1.01 12.44
CA SER A 59 8.48 1.25 13.42
C SER A 59 7.61 2.47 13.11
N LEU A 60 8.11 3.42 12.30
CA LEU A 60 7.42 4.67 11.97
C LEU A 60 6.91 4.69 10.53
N SER A 61 7.28 3.69 9.72
CA SER A 61 6.88 3.62 8.32
C SER A 61 5.39 3.33 8.17
N SER A 62 4.76 3.95 7.16
CA SER A 62 3.32 3.82 6.89
C SER A 62 2.97 3.86 5.40
N ALA A 63 3.95 4.02 4.52
CA ALA A 63 3.76 4.14 3.08
C ALA A 63 4.52 3.09 2.28
N VAL A 64 4.00 2.71 1.12
CA VAL A 64 4.62 1.73 0.20
C VAL A 64 6.04 2.17 -0.19
N THR A 65 6.26 3.46 -0.43
CA THR A 65 7.56 4.04 -0.78
C THR A 65 8.63 3.80 0.29
N GLU A 66 8.23 3.80 1.56
CA GLU A 66 9.07 3.49 2.71
C GLU A 66 9.35 1.98 2.78
N PHE A 67 8.30 1.16 2.61
CA PHE A 67 8.40 -0.30 2.67
C PHE A 67 9.36 -0.86 1.62
N GLU A 68 9.37 -0.30 0.41
CA GLU A 68 10.29 -0.72 -0.65
C GLU A 68 11.75 -0.49 -0.30
N ALA A 69 12.11 0.70 0.17
CA ALA A 69 13.48 1.02 0.55
C ALA A 69 13.92 0.28 1.82
N ILE A 70 13.06 0.21 2.84
CA ILE A 70 13.34 -0.51 4.09
C ILE A 70 13.60 -1.99 3.81
N SER A 71 12.86 -2.58 2.88
CA SER A 71 12.98 -4.01 2.54
C SER A 71 14.29 -4.40 1.86
N ASP A 72 15.00 -3.45 1.27
CA ASP A 72 16.34 -3.64 0.76
C ASP A 72 17.40 -3.44 1.86
N LEU A 73 17.06 -2.71 2.92
CA LEU A 73 17.95 -2.39 4.04
C LEU A 73 17.82 -3.38 5.21
N MET A 74 16.68 -4.06 5.35
CA MET A 74 16.37 -4.91 6.48
C MET A 74 15.63 -6.20 6.07
N VAL A 75 15.78 -7.25 6.90
CA VAL A 75 15.10 -8.54 6.73
C VAL A 75 14.50 -8.98 8.07
N GLY A 76 13.21 -9.35 8.06
CA GLY A 76 12.48 -9.86 9.20
C GLY A 76 12.67 -11.36 9.44
N LEU A 77 11.81 -11.98 10.27
CA LEU A 77 11.79 -13.44 10.45
C LEU A 77 11.57 -14.15 9.11
N LEU A 78 10.61 -13.65 8.33
CA LEU A 78 10.36 -14.05 6.94
C LEU A 78 10.58 -12.87 6.01
N THR A 79 10.67 -13.15 4.70
CA THR A 79 10.76 -12.14 3.64
C THR A 79 9.98 -12.64 2.42
N HIS A 80 9.90 -11.81 1.36
CA HIS A 80 9.20 -12.18 0.13
C HIS A 80 10.14 -12.74 -0.93
N ALA A 81 9.72 -13.84 -1.56
CA ALA A 81 10.25 -14.29 -2.85
C ALA A 81 9.76 -13.36 -3.99
N PRO A 82 10.28 -13.51 -5.23
CA PRO A 82 9.84 -12.69 -6.37
C PRO A 82 8.34 -12.74 -6.67
N ASP A 83 7.66 -13.84 -6.34
CA ASP A 83 6.21 -14.03 -6.50
C ASP A 83 5.38 -13.57 -5.27
N ALA A 84 6.03 -12.87 -4.34
CA ALA A 84 5.49 -12.43 -3.06
C ALA A 84 5.10 -13.55 -2.09
N SER A 85 5.48 -14.80 -2.33
CA SER A 85 5.34 -15.86 -1.32
C SER A 85 6.28 -15.61 -0.15
N ALA A 86 5.82 -15.95 1.07
CA ALA A 86 6.61 -15.84 2.28
C ALA A 86 7.69 -16.95 2.29
N VAL A 87 8.94 -16.55 2.48
CA VAL A 87 10.10 -17.45 2.54
C VAL A 87 10.95 -17.15 3.78
N PRO A 88 11.80 -18.07 4.25
CA PRO A 88 12.70 -17.85 5.36
C PRO A 88 13.57 -16.59 5.18
N GLY A 89 13.52 -15.69 6.17
CA GLY A 89 14.40 -14.53 6.31
C GLY A 89 15.45 -14.80 7.36
N MET A 90 15.35 -14.16 8.54
CA MET A 90 16.21 -14.45 9.69
C MET A 90 15.86 -15.80 10.32
N ALA A 91 14.59 -16.22 10.34
CA ALA A 91 14.21 -17.55 10.77
C ALA A 91 14.58 -18.57 9.68
N THR A 92 15.20 -19.69 10.07
CA THR A 92 15.48 -20.83 9.20
C THR A 92 14.30 -21.80 9.17
N HIS A 93 13.63 -21.97 10.29
CA HIS A 93 12.43 -22.78 10.47
C HIS A 93 11.67 -22.33 11.73
N TRP A 94 10.49 -22.87 11.91
CA TRP A 94 9.61 -22.55 13.05
C TRP A 94 8.71 -23.72 13.41
N GLN A 95 8.15 -23.66 14.60
CA GLN A 95 7.20 -24.63 15.13
C GLN A 95 6.04 -23.89 15.78
N ALA A 96 4.83 -24.44 15.63
CA ALA A 96 3.65 -23.95 16.33
C ALA A 96 3.13 -25.02 17.30
N SER A 97 2.61 -24.60 18.45
CA SER A 97 1.88 -25.49 19.35
C SER A 97 0.58 -26.00 18.70
N ALA A 98 0.05 -27.10 19.21
CA ALA A 98 -1.14 -27.73 18.66
C ALA A 98 -2.39 -26.81 18.70
N ASP A 99 -2.45 -25.90 19.64
CA ASP A 99 -3.51 -24.87 19.76
C ASP A 99 -3.25 -23.63 18.90
N GLY A 100 -2.09 -23.54 18.24
CA GLY A 100 -1.70 -22.42 17.40
C GLY A 100 -1.38 -21.13 18.15
N LEU A 101 -1.28 -21.18 19.48
CA LEU A 101 -1.06 -19.99 20.33
C LEU A 101 0.39 -19.67 20.60
N THR A 102 1.29 -20.66 20.51
CA THR A 102 2.71 -20.48 20.75
C THR A 102 3.49 -20.83 19.50
N TRP A 103 4.35 -19.91 19.08
CA TRP A 103 5.23 -20.09 17.93
C TRP A 103 6.69 -19.92 18.34
N THR A 104 7.54 -20.85 17.94
CA THR A 104 8.98 -20.78 18.20
C THR A 104 9.73 -20.68 16.87
N PHE A 105 10.51 -19.63 16.70
CA PHE A 105 11.32 -19.36 15.50
C PHE A 105 12.79 -19.59 15.81
N PHE A 106 13.49 -20.33 14.96
CA PHE A 106 14.91 -20.61 15.07
C PHE A 106 15.67 -19.75 14.07
N LEU A 107 16.51 -18.86 14.60
CA LEU A 107 17.24 -17.86 13.82
C LEU A 107 18.57 -18.40 13.30
N ARG A 108 18.96 -17.94 12.12
CA ARG A 108 20.32 -18.14 11.62
C ARG A 108 21.31 -17.25 12.35
N GLU A 109 22.58 -17.64 12.36
CA GLU A 109 23.66 -16.73 12.70
C GLU A 109 23.74 -15.61 11.66
N ALA A 110 23.74 -14.36 12.10
CA ALA A 110 23.84 -13.19 11.25
C ALA A 110 24.41 -12.01 12.03
N GLN A 111 24.78 -10.98 11.28
CA GLN A 111 25.34 -9.75 11.83
C GLN A 111 24.58 -8.55 11.26
N TRP A 112 24.52 -7.51 12.03
CA TRP A 112 24.21 -6.18 11.55
C TRP A 112 25.29 -5.66 10.59
N SER A 113 24.98 -4.65 9.78
CA SER A 113 25.93 -4.11 8.78
C SER A 113 27.21 -3.51 9.41
N ASP A 114 27.18 -3.18 10.69
CA ASP A 114 28.35 -2.72 11.46
C ASP A 114 29.17 -3.88 12.10
N GLY A 115 28.70 -5.13 11.97
CA GLY A 115 29.38 -6.33 12.46
C GLY A 115 28.94 -6.79 13.84
N VAL A 116 28.03 -6.10 14.51
CA VAL A 116 27.44 -6.56 15.78
C VAL A 116 26.53 -7.78 15.50
N PRO A 117 26.62 -8.88 16.30
CA PRO A 117 25.72 -10.01 16.14
C PRO A 117 24.23 -9.61 16.24
N LEU A 118 23.41 -10.15 15.35
CA LEU A 118 21.96 -10.03 15.42
C LEU A 118 21.40 -11.20 16.22
N THR A 119 20.52 -10.90 17.18
CA THR A 119 19.95 -11.90 18.08
C THR A 119 18.42 -11.81 18.16
N ALA A 120 17.79 -12.78 18.82
CA ALA A 120 16.36 -12.77 19.09
C ALA A 120 15.91 -11.54 19.93
N ASP A 121 16.79 -11.01 20.77
CA ASP A 121 16.51 -9.79 21.55
C ASP A 121 16.30 -8.56 20.68
N ASP A 122 16.86 -8.49 19.48
CA ASP A 122 16.65 -7.38 18.55
C ASP A 122 15.22 -7.36 18.00
N PHE A 123 14.59 -8.53 17.84
CA PHE A 123 13.16 -8.64 17.53
C PHE A 123 12.29 -8.22 18.70
N VAL A 124 12.61 -8.70 19.91
CA VAL A 124 11.89 -8.31 21.14
C VAL A 124 11.94 -6.79 21.31
N PHE A 125 13.12 -6.19 21.19
CA PHE A 125 13.30 -4.74 21.29
C PHE A 125 12.51 -3.98 20.21
N GLY A 126 12.57 -4.41 18.94
CA GLY A 126 11.87 -3.77 17.82
C GLY A 126 10.35 -3.76 18.03
N TRP A 127 9.79 -4.88 18.46
CA TRP A 127 8.34 -5.02 18.64
C TRP A 127 7.84 -4.32 19.92
N GLN A 128 8.63 -4.34 21.00
CA GLN A 128 8.35 -3.54 22.20
C GLN A 128 8.36 -2.04 21.88
N ARG A 129 9.37 -1.56 21.13
CA ARG A 129 9.43 -0.17 20.67
C ARG A 129 8.24 0.21 19.80
N MET A 130 7.79 -0.66 18.91
CA MET A 130 6.62 -0.42 18.06
C MET A 130 5.33 -0.27 18.86
N LEU A 131 5.19 -0.99 19.98
CA LEU A 131 4.03 -0.90 20.87
C LEU A 131 4.17 0.17 21.96
N ASP A 132 5.35 0.77 22.12
CA ASP A 132 5.52 1.89 23.06
C ASP A 132 4.61 3.05 22.63
N PRO A 133 3.69 3.52 23.48
CA PRO A 133 2.83 4.67 23.18
C PRO A 133 3.64 5.93 22.76
N GLN A 134 4.87 6.07 23.24
CA GLN A 134 5.73 7.20 22.89
C GLN A 134 6.26 7.12 21.45
N THR A 135 6.31 5.93 20.86
CA THR A 135 6.71 5.74 19.46
C THR A 135 5.60 6.18 18.49
N ALA A 136 4.34 6.08 18.91
CA ALA A 136 3.16 6.42 18.11
C ALA A 136 3.17 5.74 16.71
N ALA A 137 3.52 4.46 16.68
CA ALA A 137 3.65 3.67 15.46
C ALA A 137 2.28 3.44 14.80
N SER A 138 2.14 3.80 13.52
CA SER A 138 0.89 3.61 12.75
C SER A 138 0.52 2.14 12.61
N TYR A 139 1.49 1.24 12.52
CA TYR A 139 1.31 -0.20 12.37
C TYR A 139 1.36 -0.98 13.70
N ALA A 140 1.24 -0.30 14.86
CA ALA A 140 1.19 -0.97 16.16
C ALA A 140 0.13 -2.10 16.23
N TYR A 141 -0.98 -1.93 15.52
CA TYR A 141 -2.06 -2.91 15.47
C TYR A 141 -1.65 -4.29 14.91
N PHE A 142 -0.56 -4.40 14.14
CA PHE A 142 -0.01 -5.69 13.70
C PHE A 142 0.41 -6.57 14.88
N LEU A 143 0.85 -5.96 15.97
CA LEU A 143 1.27 -6.66 17.17
C LEU A 143 0.13 -6.88 18.19
N TYR A 144 -1.11 -6.46 17.90
CA TYR A 144 -2.26 -6.70 18.77
C TYR A 144 -2.67 -8.17 18.83
N LEU A 145 -2.23 -8.97 17.85
CA LEU A 145 -2.39 -10.43 17.91
C LEU A 145 -1.47 -11.09 18.94
N LEU A 146 -0.40 -10.44 19.38
CA LEU A 146 0.47 -10.92 20.44
C LEU A 146 -0.23 -10.76 21.79
N LYS A 147 -0.04 -11.72 22.69
CA LYS A 147 -0.57 -11.66 24.05
C LYS A 147 -0.20 -10.32 24.69
N ASN A 148 -1.19 -9.68 25.28
CA ASN A 148 -1.10 -8.35 25.90
C ASN A 148 -0.82 -7.18 24.94
N GLY A 149 -0.74 -7.36 23.62
CA GLY A 149 -0.36 -6.32 22.66
C GLY A 149 -1.19 -5.05 22.77
N VAL A 150 -2.52 -5.16 22.82
CA VAL A 150 -3.44 -4.02 22.98
C VAL A 150 -3.22 -3.29 24.31
N ALA A 151 -3.05 -4.04 25.41
CA ALA A 151 -2.87 -3.46 26.75
C ALA A 151 -1.51 -2.75 26.89
N VAL A 152 -0.47 -3.31 26.29
CA VAL A 152 0.87 -2.70 26.23
C VAL A 152 0.82 -1.40 25.43
N ASN A 153 0.24 -1.42 24.23
CA ASN A 153 0.15 -0.22 23.39
C ASN A 153 -0.73 0.89 24.02
N ALA A 154 -1.74 0.50 24.81
CA ALA A 154 -2.54 1.45 25.57
C ALA A 154 -1.84 1.98 26.86
N GLY A 155 -0.61 1.57 27.13
CA GLY A 155 0.13 1.94 28.35
C GLY A 155 -0.43 1.35 29.64
N LYS A 156 -1.31 0.33 29.54
CA LYS A 156 -1.91 -0.36 30.72
C LYS A 156 -1.01 -1.44 31.29
N LEU A 157 -0.12 -1.98 30.50
CA LEU A 157 0.89 -2.95 30.88
C LEU A 157 2.28 -2.48 30.43
N PRO A 158 3.35 -2.88 31.13
CA PRO A 158 4.71 -2.55 30.72
C PRO A 158 5.11 -3.31 29.44
N LEU A 159 6.15 -2.83 28.74
CA LEU A 159 6.58 -3.37 27.43
C LEU A 159 7.02 -4.84 27.53
N ASP A 160 7.61 -5.26 28.64
CA ASP A 160 8.05 -6.64 28.90
C ASP A 160 6.91 -7.63 29.16
N ALA A 161 5.66 -7.14 29.32
CA ALA A 161 4.48 -7.98 29.39
C ALA A 161 4.00 -8.48 28.02
N LEU A 162 4.58 -7.99 26.91
CA LEU A 162 4.26 -8.41 25.55
C LEU A 162 4.59 -9.90 25.38
N GLY A 163 3.69 -10.63 24.69
CA GLY A 163 3.83 -12.05 24.39
C GLY A 163 4.95 -12.38 23.40
N VAL A 164 6.15 -11.86 23.61
CA VAL A 164 7.35 -12.18 22.84
C VAL A 164 8.56 -12.26 23.77
N ARG A 165 9.41 -13.26 23.58
CA ARG A 165 10.65 -13.39 24.35
C ARG A 165 11.76 -14.10 23.58
N ALA A 166 12.98 -13.72 23.80
CA ALA A 166 14.15 -14.47 23.41
C ALA A 166 14.37 -15.60 24.44
N LEU A 167 14.41 -16.85 23.99
CA LEU A 167 14.76 -17.98 24.85
C LEU A 167 16.29 -18.11 24.95
N ASP A 168 16.97 -17.77 23.87
CA ASP A 168 18.42 -17.62 23.73
C ASP A 168 18.71 -16.68 22.55
N ALA A 169 19.98 -16.50 22.19
CA ALA A 169 20.37 -15.61 21.11
C ALA A 169 19.76 -15.94 19.75
N HIS A 170 19.36 -17.19 19.52
CA HIS A 170 18.88 -17.68 18.22
C HIS A 170 17.46 -18.29 18.27
N THR A 171 16.78 -18.18 19.40
CA THR A 171 15.44 -18.75 19.57
C THR A 171 14.47 -17.68 20.06
N LEU A 172 13.50 -17.33 19.21
CA LEU A 172 12.43 -16.36 19.51
C LEU A 172 11.12 -17.11 19.72
N GLU A 173 10.46 -16.88 20.86
CA GLU A 173 9.14 -17.41 21.15
C GLU A 173 8.10 -16.30 21.14
N ILE A 174 6.94 -16.59 20.52
CA ILE A 174 5.80 -15.69 20.37
C ILE A 174 4.57 -16.35 20.97
N HIS A 175 3.83 -15.64 21.82
CA HIS A 175 2.53 -16.05 22.34
C HIS A 175 1.43 -15.16 21.76
N LEU A 176 0.39 -15.75 21.21
CA LEU A 176 -0.75 -15.08 20.58
C LEU A 176 -1.95 -15.01 21.51
N GLU A 177 -2.79 -13.99 21.35
CA GLU A 177 -4.11 -13.89 22.03
C GLU A 177 -5.10 -14.93 21.48
N HIS A 178 -5.00 -15.26 20.21
CA HIS A 178 -5.82 -16.25 19.50
C HIS A 178 -5.01 -16.85 18.35
N PRO A 179 -5.37 -18.04 17.86
CA PRO A 179 -4.71 -18.62 16.69
C PRO A 179 -4.75 -17.68 15.50
N ALA A 180 -3.61 -17.50 14.84
CA ALA A 180 -3.48 -16.65 13.65
C ALA A 180 -2.77 -17.42 12.53
N PRO A 181 -3.49 -18.23 11.73
CA PRO A 181 -2.89 -19.02 10.66
C PRO A 181 -2.18 -18.19 9.57
N TYR A 182 -2.49 -16.91 9.51
CA TYR A 182 -1.88 -15.92 8.62
C TYR A 182 -0.63 -15.24 9.21
N LEU A 183 -0.20 -15.59 10.42
CA LEU A 183 0.95 -15.00 11.10
C LEU A 183 2.19 -14.95 10.21
N LEU A 184 2.49 -16.04 9.51
CA LEU A 184 3.68 -16.11 8.63
C LEU A 184 3.64 -15.06 7.51
N GLN A 185 2.48 -14.73 6.99
CA GLN A 185 2.32 -13.68 6.00
C GLN A 185 2.56 -12.29 6.63
N MET A 186 2.03 -12.03 7.81
CA MET A 186 2.27 -10.78 8.52
C MET A 186 3.74 -10.55 8.86
N LEU A 187 4.47 -11.60 9.21
CA LEU A 187 5.90 -11.54 9.56
C LEU A 187 6.82 -11.16 8.38
N THR A 188 6.30 -11.07 7.16
CA THR A 188 7.05 -10.54 6.01
C THR A 188 7.00 -9.00 5.92
N HIS A 189 6.07 -8.36 6.65
CA HIS A 189 5.88 -6.91 6.60
C HIS A 189 7.04 -6.16 7.26
N THR A 190 7.36 -4.98 6.74
CA THR A 190 8.51 -4.18 7.20
C THR A 190 8.41 -3.72 8.64
N SER A 191 7.20 -3.51 9.16
CA SER A 191 6.98 -3.16 10.56
C SER A 191 7.35 -4.29 11.55
N MET A 192 7.48 -5.55 11.05
CA MET A 192 7.83 -6.71 11.86
C MET A 192 9.34 -7.02 11.90
N MET A 193 10.17 -6.10 11.40
CA MET A 193 11.63 -6.28 11.35
C MET A 193 12.30 -6.09 12.71
N PRO A 194 13.48 -6.73 12.95
CA PRO A 194 14.27 -6.47 14.14
C PRO A 194 14.88 -5.06 14.09
N LEU A 195 15.28 -4.51 15.23
CA LEU A 195 15.97 -3.22 15.30
C LEU A 195 17.31 -3.33 16.01
N PRO A 196 18.38 -2.64 15.51
CA PRO A 196 19.70 -2.62 16.16
C PRO A 196 19.64 -1.78 17.43
N ARG A 197 19.32 -2.39 18.57
CA ARG A 197 19.13 -1.72 19.86
C ARG A 197 20.28 -0.75 20.17
N HIS A 198 21.53 -1.19 19.99
CA HIS A 198 22.75 -0.39 20.28
C HIS A 198 22.85 0.90 19.47
N VAL A 199 22.22 0.93 18.27
CA VAL A 199 22.19 2.12 17.41
C VAL A 199 20.99 3.00 17.72
N VAL A 200 19.81 2.37 17.88
CA VAL A 200 18.55 3.07 18.15
C VAL A 200 18.62 3.83 19.48
N GLU A 201 19.09 3.19 20.55
CA GLU A 201 19.21 3.82 21.88
C GLU A 201 20.21 4.98 21.86
N LYS A 202 21.33 4.82 21.13
CA LYS A 202 22.37 5.85 21.02
C LYS A 202 21.90 7.06 20.22
N ASN A 203 21.22 6.86 19.09
CA ASN A 203 20.88 7.91 18.12
C ASN A 203 19.40 8.34 18.17
N ARG A 204 18.55 7.62 18.90
CA ARG A 204 17.12 7.90 19.05
C ARG A 204 16.44 8.12 17.68
N ASN A 205 15.75 9.24 17.48
CA ASN A 205 15.03 9.55 16.25
C ASN A 205 15.92 9.79 15.01
N ASN A 206 17.24 9.87 15.17
CA ASN A 206 18.19 10.09 14.08
C ASN A 206 18.92 8.81 13.62
N TRP A 207 18.57 7.65 14.16
CA TRP A 207 19.23 6.41 13.81
C TRP A 207 19.01 5.99 12.35
N ALA A 208 17.82 6.28 11.79
CA ALA A 208 17.41 5.89 10.45
C ALA A 208 17.82 6.94 9.39
N ARG A 209 19.10 7.37 9.42
CA ARG A 209 19.67 8.38 8.52
C ARG A 209 21.01 7.91 7.95
N PRO A 210 21.45 8.43 6.77
CA PRO A 210 22.78 8.14 6.26
C PRO A 210 23.88 8.39 7.32
N GLY A 211 24.81 7.46 7.41
CA GLY A 211 25.91 7.51 8.39
C GLY A 211 25.58 6.95 9.77
N THR A 212 24.30 6.78 10.12
CA THR A 212 23.88 6.15 11.39
C THR A 212 23.00 4.92 11.17
N TYR A 213 22.46 4.73 9.96
CA TYR A 213 21.62 3.58 9.63
C TYR A 213 22.42 2.28 9.68
N VAL A 214 21.98 1.35 10.49
CA VAL A 214 22.50 -0.02 10.57
C VAL A 214 21.36 -0.98 10.28
N GLY A 215 21.52 -1.79 9.24
CA GLY A 215 20.53 -2.77 8.79
C GLY A 215 21.12 -4.18 8.74
N ASN A 216 20.26 -5.15 8.57
CA ASN A 216 20.61 -6.57 8.39
C ASN A 216 20.23 -7.09 7.00
N GLY A 217 19.84 -6.19 6.10
CA GLY A 217 19.39 -6.53 4.75
C GLY A 217 20.50 -6.68 3.71
N PRO A 218 20.12 -6.96 2.46
CA PRO A 218 21.05 -7.17 1.35
C PRO A 218 21.85 -5.92 0.97
N PHE A 219 21.38 -4.74 1.37
CA PHE A 219 22.05 -3.46 1.08
C PHE A 219 22.19 -2.62 2.34
N VAL A 220 23.10 -1.63 2.29
CA VAL A 220 23.34 -0.61 3.32
C VAL A 220 23.05 0.77 2.77
N LEU A 221 22.48 1.65 3.60
CA LEU A 221 22.16 3.03 3.21
C LEU A 221 23.46 3.84 3.04
N LYS A 222 23.70 4.34 1.83
CA LYS A 222 24.86 5.16 1.51
C LYS A 222 24.57 6.64 1.57
N SER A 223 23.50 7.06 0.89
CA SER A 223 23.06 8.44 0.87
C SER A 223 21.53 8.53 0.71
N TRP A 224 21.00 9.62 1.20
CA TRP A 224 19.61 10.02 1.01
C TRP A 224 19.57 11.53 0.82
N VAL A 225 19.32 11.95 -0.41
CA VAL A 225 19.16 13.35 -0.80
C VAL A 225 17.68 13.57 -1.09
N PRO A 226 16.96 14.31 -0.25
CA PRO A 226 15.52 14.50 -0.40
C PRO A 226 15.12 15.00 -1.80
N ASN A 227 14.09 14.41 -2.39
CA ASN A 227 13.56 14.68 -3.73
C ASN A 227 14.56 14.47 -4.89
N ASP A 228 15.67 13.80 -4.63
CA ASP A 228 16.67 13.45 -5.65
C ASP A 228 16.87 11.93 -5.71
N SER A 229 17.49 11.36 -4.67
CA SER A 229 17.79 9.94 -4.69
C SER A 229 18.09 9.34 -3.30
N ILE A 230 17.79 8.04 -3.18
CA ILE A 230 18.27 7.19 -2.09
C ILE A 230 19.19 6.15 -2.71
N VAL A 231 20.45 6.13 -2.28
CA VAL A 231 21.46 5.19 -2.76
C VAL A 231 21.73 4.16 -1.69
N VAL A 232 21.60 2.90 -2.06
CA VAL A 232 21.99 1.77 -1.21
C VAL A 232 23.04 0.92 -1.92
N GLU A 233 24.01 0.43 -1.19
CA GLU A 233 25.13 -0.38 -1.69
C GLU A 233 25.09 -1.78 -1.05
N LYS A 234 25.59 -2.79 -1.77
CA LYS A 234 25.60 -4.18 -1.32
C LYS A 234 26.19 -4.31 0.08
N ASN A 235 25.52 -5.06 0.94
CA ASN A 235 25.96 -5.38 2.29
C ASN A 235 26.81 -6.66 2.27
N PRO A 236 28.12 -6.61 2.43
CA PRO A 236 28.96 -7.80 2.43
C PRO A 236 28.74 -8.71 3.65
N ARG A 237 28.06 -8.21 4.71
CA ARG A 237 27.71 -8.97 5.92
C ARG A 237 26.30 -9.57 5.87
N PHE A 238 25.58 -9.36 4.78
CA PHE A 238 24.30 -10.02 4.61
C PHE A 238 24.47 -11.52 4.56
N PHE A 239 23.62 -12.28 5.26
CA PHE A 239 23.77 -13.73 5.38
C PHE A 239 23.78 -14.48 4.04
N ASP A 240 23.28 -13.87 2.98
CA ASP A 240 23.16 -14.43 1.62
C ASP A 240 23.80 -13.49 0.58
N ALA A 241 24.86 -12.77 0.98
CA ALA A 241 25.50 -11.75 0.14
C ALA A 241 26.03 -12.31 -1.19
N GLU A 242 26.47 -13.56 -1.22
CA GLU A 242 26.99 -14.21 -2.43
C GLU A 242 25.93 -14.32 -3.54
N ASN A 243 24.65 -14.43 -3.18
CA ASN A 243 23.53 -14.53 -4.11
C ASN A 243 22.92 -13.16 -4.49
N VAL A 244 23.45 -12.05 -3.99
CA VAL A 244 23.05 -10.70 -4.39
C VAL A 244 23.94 -10.24 -5.54
N ALA A 245 23.37 -10.12 -6.74
CA ALA A 245 24.11 -9.76 -7.94
C ALA A 245 24.40 -8.27 -8.09
N LEU A 246 23.55 -7.43 -7.49
CA LEU A 246 23.65 -5.98 -7.59
C LEU A 246 24.66 -5.43 -6.56
N GLU A 247 25.53 -4.52 -6.99
CA GLU A 247 26.40 -3.75 -6.09
C GLU A 247 25.71 -2.47 -5.58
N ARG A 248 24.72 -1.95 -6.35
CA ARG A 248 24.03 -0.70 -6.02
C ARG A 248 22.59 -0.72 -6.46
N VAL A 249 21.71 -0.12 -5.64
CA VAL A 249 20.34 0.26 -6.03
C VAL A 249 20.17 1.75 -5.78
N ILE A 250 19.56 2.44 -6.74
CA ILE A 250 19.26 3.86 -6.65
C ILE A 250 17.75 4.02 -6.80
N PHE A 251 17.10 4.54 -5.76
CA PHE A 251 15.69 4.92 -5.80
C PHE A 251 15.59 6.39 -6.18
N TYR A 252 14.74 6.70 -7.16
CA TYR A 252 14.45 8.05 -7.62
C TYR A 252 13.00 8.39 -7.28
N PRO A 253 12.74 9.09 -6.16
CA PRO A 253 11.40 9.52 -5.80
C PRO A 253 10.85 10.49 -6.84
N THR A 254 9.58 10.32 -7.24
CA THR A 254 8.92 11.26 -8.15
C THR A 254 7.41 11.18 -8.04
N ASP A 255 6.75 12.34 -8.02
CA ASP A 255 5.30 12.47 -8.10
C ASP A 255 4.82 12.78 -9.53
N ASP A 256 5.75 13.13 -10.43
CA ASP A 256 5.46 13.36 -11.85
C ASP A 256 5.70 12.09 -12.67
N TYR A 257 4.65 11.28 -12.80
CA TYR A 257 4.69 10.04 -13.60
C TYR A 257 4.93 10.29 -15.09
N GLY A 258 4.61 11.50 -15.58
CA GLY A 258 4.93 11.90 -16.96
C GLY A 258 6.42 12.07 -17.17
N ALA A 259 7.09 12.80 -16.28
CA ALA A 259 8.55 12.95 -16.28
C ALA A 259 9.24 11.60 -16.05
N ALA A 260 8.74 10.77 -15.13
CA ALA A 260 9.26 9.44 -14.89
C ALA A 260 9.19 8.54 -16.12
N LEU A 261 8.07 8.56 -16.88
CA LEU A 261 7.93 7.84 -18.13
C LEU A 261 8.97 8.30 -19.18
N GLN A 262 9.28 9.60 -19.27
CA GLN A 262 10.32 10.09 -20.17
C GLN A 262 11.70 9.58 -19.78
N ARG A 263 12.05 9.62 -18.50
CA ARG A 263 13.31 9.08 -17.96
C ARG A 263 13.44 7.58 -18.22
N PHE A 264 12.34 6.82 -17.99
CA PHE A 264 12.29 5.39 -18.29
C PHE A 264 12.55 5.12 -19.79
N ARG A 265 11.90 5.85 -20.70
CA ARG A 265 12.11 5.75 -22.15
C ARG A 265 13.53 6.10 -22.57
N ALA A 266 14.15 7.07 -21.91
CA ALA A 266 15.54 7.46 -22.16
C ALA A 266 16.57 6.44 -21.64
N GLY A 267 16.12 5.36 -20.96
CA GLY A 267 17.01 4.38 -20.35
C GLY A 267 17.69 4.87 -19.08
N GLU A 268 17.21 5.96 -18.46
CA GLU A 268 17.71 6.47 -17.19
C GLU A 268 17.18 5.66 -15.99
N LEU A 269 16.04 4.98 -16.17
CA LEU A 269 15.45 4.08 -15.19
C LEU A 269 15.33 2.67 -15.76
N ASP A 270 15.57 1.68 -14.94
CA ASP A 270 15.41 0.25 -15.26
C ASP A 270 14.02 -0.26 -14.92
N PHE A 271 13.42 0.39 -13.93
CA PHE A 271 12.09 0.15 -13.38
C PHE A 271 11.41 1.48 -13.08
N GLN A 272 10.10 1.56 -13.30
CA GLN A 272 9.24 2.65 -12.87
C GLN A 272 7.98 2.06 -12.23
N ASP A 273 7.67 2.46 -10.99
CA ASP A 273 6.55 1.93 -10.21
C ASP A 273 5.18 2.26 -10.84
N ARG A 274 4.98 3.47 -11.32
CA ARG A 274 3.70 3.86 -11.96
C ARG A 274 3.92 4.67 -13.22
N PHE A 275 2.94 4.55 -14.14
CA PHE A 275 2.88 5.38 -15.34
C PHE A 275 1.57 6.18 -15.38
N PRO A 276 1.51 7.29 -16.14
CA PRO A 276 0.27 8.01 -16.36
C PRO A 276 -0.75 7.13 -17.10
N GLU A 277 -1.90 6.84 -16.49
CA GLU A 277 -2.94 5.96 -17.06
C GLU A 277 -3.40 6.44 -18.45
N GLN A 278 -3.42 7.75 -18.68
CA GLN A 278 -3.76 8.36 -19.97
C GLN A 278 -2.76 8.00 -21.09
N ARG A 279 -1.58 7.49 -20.73
CA ARG A 279 -0.54 7.04 -21.67
C ARG A 279 -0.59 5.54 -21.97
N ILE A 280 -1.53 4.80 -21.43
CA ILE A 280 -1.59 3.33 -21.58
C ILE A 280 -1.64 2.88 -23.04
N ASP A 281 -2.40 3.56 -23.90
CA ASP A 281 -2.46 3.21 -25.32
C ASP A 281 -1.12 3.41 -26.02
N TRP A 282 -0.43 4.49 -25.69
CA TRP A 282 0.91 4.76 -26.20
C TRP A 282 1.90 3.68 -25.73
N ILE A 283 1.86 3.32 -24.44
CA ILE A 283 2.73 2.28 -23.85
C ILE A 283 2.49 0.94 -24.54
N LYS A 284 1.22 0.52 -24.68
CA LYS A 284 0.84 -0.73 -25.37
C LYS A 284 1.28 -0.76 -26.83
N ALA A 285 1.30 0.40 -27.52
CA ALA A 285 1.69 0.49 -28.92
C ALA A 285 3.22 0.54 -29.13
N ASN A 286 3.98 1.11 -28.18
CA ASN A 286 5.40 1.43 -28.40
C ASN A 286 6.37 0.61 -27.53
N ILE A 287 5.98 0.24 -26.31
CA ILE A 287 6.81 -0.50 -25.36
C ILE A 287 6.01 -1.60 -24.62
N PRO A 288 5.21 -2.42 -25.33
CA PRO A 288 4.32 -3.41 -24.69
C PRO A 288 5.08 -4.43 -23.84
N GLN A 289 6.34 -4.70 -24.16
CA GLN A 289 7.19 -5.65 -23.44
C GLN A 289 7.62 -5.16 -22.05
N THR A 290 7.27 -3.94 -21.67
CA THR A 290 7.63 -3.35 -20.35
C THR A 290 6.52 -3.45 -19.32
N ILE A 291 5.31 -3.84 -19.70
CA ILE A 291 4.15 -3.99 -18.83
C ILE A 291 3.74 -5.44 -18.70
N ASP A 292 3.39 -5.83 -17.48
CA ASP A 292 2.81 -7.13 -17.15
C ASP A 292 1.74 -6.91 -16.05
N PRO A 293 0.55 -6.41 -16.42
CA PRO A 293 -0.49 -6.08 -15.46
C PRO A 293 -1.07 -7.35 -14.86
N VAL A 294 -0.83 -7.56 -13.58
CA VAL A 294 -1.44 -8.64 -12.78
C VAL A 294 -2.38 -8.05 -11.74
N PRO A 295 -3.49 -8.73 -11.40
CA PRO A 295 -4.36 -8.30 -10.31
C PRO A 295 -3.59 -8.20 -9.00
N GLN A 296 -3.76 -7.04 -8.34
CA GLN A 296 -3.22 -6.79 -7.01
C GLN A 296 -4.27 -7.13 -5.94
N LEU A 297 -3.80 -7.35 -4.71
CA LEU A 297 -4.68 -7.52 -3.56
C LEU A 297 -5.25 -6.16 -3.11
N ILE A 298 -5.93 -5.50 -4.04
CA ILE A 298 -6.55 -4.19 -3.84
C ILE A 298 -7.93 -4.20 -4.48
N THR A 299 -8.94 -3.83 -3.70
CA THR A 299 -10.31 -3.66 -4.19
C THR A 299 -10.76 -2.22 -4.02
N ASP A 300 -11.22 -1.59 -5.10
CA ASP A 300 -11.88 -0.30 -5.07
C ASP A 300 -13.39 -0.51 -4.89
N ILE A 301 -14.00 0.24 -3.98
CA ILE A 301 -15.41 0.09 -3.59
C ILE A 301 -16.09 1.46 -3.45
N VAL A 302 -17.41 1.46 -3.54
CA VAL A 302 -18.27 2.53 -3.03
C VAL A 302 -18.77 2.10 -1.65
N ALA A 303 -18.39 2.84 -0.62
CA ALA A 303 -18.84 2.64 0.75
C ALA A 303 -20.18 3.34 0.99
N PHE A 304 -21.07 2.71 1.78
CA PHE A 304 -22.34 3.27 2.23
C PHE A 304 -22.29 3.53 3.73
N ASN A 305 -22.83 4.66 4.17
CA ASN A 305 -23.03 4.88 5.60
C ASN A 305 -24.38 4.25 6.02
N HIS A 306 -24.33 3.08 6.66
CA HIS A 306 -25.51 2.31 7.06
C HIS A 306 -26.37 2.97 8.15
N LYS A 307 -25.86 4.02 8.83
CA LYS A 307 -26.61 4.78 9.84
C LYS A 307 -27.31 6.00 9.25
N ARG A 308 -27.00 6.37 7.99
CA ARG A 308 -27.63 7.49 7.30
C ARG A 308 -28.72 7.01 6.35
N LYS A 309 -29.91 7.63 6.45
CA LYS A 309 -30.98 7.38 5.49
C LYS A 309 -30.63 7.99 4.13
N PRO A 310 -30.95 7.29 3.03
CA PRO A 310 -31.69 6.02 2.97
C PRO A 310 -30.78 4.77 2.86
N PHE A 311 -29.49 4.86 3.24
CA PHE A 311 -28.54 3.75 3.08
C PHE A 311 -28.66 2.67 4.17
N ASP A 312 -29.53 2.88 5.18
CA ASP A 312 -30.03 1.84 6.07
C ASP A 312 -30.96 0.86 5.37
N ASP A 313 -31.59 1.26 4.24
CA ASP A 313 -32.46 0.42 3.45
C ASP A 313 -31.64 -0.43 2.44
N LYS A 314 -31.67 -1.74 2.61
CA LYS A 314 -31.01 -2.70 1.72
C LYS A 314 -31.42 -2.55 0.25
N ARG A 315 -32.69 -2.19 -0.03
CA ARG A 315 -33.19 -2.01 -1.40
C ARG A 315 -32.46 -0.90 -2.14
N VAL A 316 -32.13 0.19 -1.45
CA VAL A 316 -31.37 1.31 -2.02
C VAL A 316 -29.93 0.89 -2.32
N ARG A 317 -29.28 0.17 -1.41
CA ARG A 317 -27.91 -0.33 -1.62
C ARG A 317 -27.84 -1.36 -2.75
N GLU A 318 -28.85 -2.26 -2.84
CA GLU A 318 -28.98 -3.21 -3.95
C GLU A 318 -29.18 -2.47 -5.29
N ALA A 319 -30.04 -1.46 -5.33
CA ALA A 319 -30.30 -0.67 -6.54
C ALA A 319 -29.03 0.04 -7.04
N ILE A 320 -28.22 0.61 -6.13
CA ILE A 320 -26.93 1.20 -6.48
C ILE A 320 -26.00 0.13 -7.05
N ASN A 321 -25.86 -1.01 -6.39
CA ASN A 321 -25.01 -2.11 -6.86
C ASN A 321 -25.39 -2.60 -8.26
N LEU A 322 -26.69 -2.71 -8.54
CA LEU A 322 -27.21 -3.13 -9.84
C LEU A 322 -26.99 -2.08 -10.94
N ALA A 323 -27.09 -0.79 -10.60
CA ALA A 323 -26.93 0.30 -11.56
C ALA A 323 -25.49 0.46 -12.06
N LEU A 324 -24.50 0.05 -11.26
CA LEU A 324 -23.07 0.19 -11.61
C LEU A 324 -22.66 -0.80 -12.70
N ASN A 325 -22.32 -0.29 -13.87
CA ASN A 325 -21.75 -1.06 -14.97
C ASN A 325 -20.21 -1.09 -14.82
N ARG A 326 -19.73 -2.11 -14.16
CA ARG A 326 -18.31 -2.30 -13.80
C ARG A 326 -17.43 -2.47 -15.03
N GLU A 327 -17.93 -3.21 -16.03
CA GLU A 327 -17.24 -3.43 -17.30
C GLU A 327 -17.05 -2.11 -18.05
N ALA A 328 -18.07 -1.25 -18.07
CA ALA A 328 -17.92 0.08 -18.69
C ALA A 328 -16.89 0.95 -17.96
N ILE A 329 -16.79 0.83 -16.64
CA ILE A 329 -15.78 1.54 -15.84
C ILE A 329 -14.38 1.02 -16.20
N THR A 330 -14.16 -0.29 -16.18
CA THR A 330 -12.83 -0.89 -16.41
C THR A 330 -12.38 -0.77 -17.86
N ASP A 331 -13.26 -1.06 -18.84
CA ASP A 331 -12.87 -1.20 -20.24
C ASP A 331 -12.84 0.13 -21.00
N ARG A 332 -13.67 1.11 -20.57
CA ARG A 332 -13.83 2.37 -21.31
C ARG A 332 -13.25 3.59 -20.61
N ILE A 333 -13.14 3.56 -19.27
CA ILE A 333 -12.69 4.71 -18.48
C ILE A 333 -11.26 4.48 -18.01
N ILE A 334 -11.00 3.39 -17.27
CA ILE A 334 -9.68 3.12 -16.68
C ILE A 334 -8.72 2.53 -17.71
N ARG A 335 -9.10 1.45 -18.42
CA ARG A 335 -8.43 0.87 -19.61
C ARG A 335 -7.03 0.27 -19.38
N VAL A 336 -6.55 0.20 -18.15
CA VAL A 336 -5.22 -0.35 -17.82
C VAL A 336 -5.24 -1.88 -17.72
N GLY A 337 -6.42 -2.48 -17.54
CA GLY A 337 -6.58 -3.94 -17.45
C GLY A 337 -7.20 -4.41 -16.12
N GLN A 338 -7.71 -3.48 -15.32
CA GLN A 338 -8.39 -3.78 -14.07
C GLN A 338 -9.59 -4.70 -14.30
N PRO A 339 -9.66 -5.87 -13.63
CA PRO A 339 -10.86 -6.71 -13.69
C PRO A 339 -12.03 -6.04 -12.96
N PRO A 340 -13.27 -6.13 -13.49
CA PRO A 340 -14.47 -5.68 -12.78
C PRO A 340 -14.67 -6.52 -11.52
N ALA A 341 -14.97 -5.86 -10.38
CA ALA A 341 -15.14 -6.52 -9.08
C ALA A 341 -16.62 -6.78 -8.78
N TYR A 342 -16.92 -8.03 -8.53
CA TYR A 342 -18.23 -8.52 -8.05
C TYR A 342 -18.12 -9.17 -6.67
N ALA A 343 -16.93 -9.10 -6.06
CA ALA A 343 -16.63 -9.55 -4.71
C ALA A 343 -15.72 -8.51 -4.03
N ILE A 344 -15.64 -8.54 -2.70
CA ILE A 344 -14.81 -7.63 -1.92
C ILE A 344 -13.39 -8.16 -1.86
N VAL A 345 -13.24 -9.47 -1.63
CA VAL A 345 -11.94 -10.14 -1.61
C VAL A 345 -11.44 -10.32 -3.05
N PRO A 346 -10.26 -9.77 -3.39
CA PRO A 346 -9.71 -9.85 -4.75
C PRO A 346 -9.20 -11.25 -5.07
N PRO A 347 -9.03 -11.59 -6.37
CA PRO A 347 -8.36 -12.81 -6.77
C PRO A 347 -6.88 -12.80 -6.35
N GLY A 348 -6.32 -13.98 -6.06
CA GLY A 348 -4.91 -14.13 -5.65
C GLY A 348 -4.71 -14.29 -4.15
N ILE A 349 -5.76 -14.24 -3.34
CA ILE A 349 -5.71 -14.60 -1.93
C ILE A 349 -5.46 -16.12 -1.80
N ILE A 350 -4.43 -16.48 -1.04
CA ILE A 350 -4.08 -17.88 -0.79
C ILE A 350 -5.13 -18.56 0.09
N ASN A 351 -5.35 -19.85 -0.15
CA ASN A 351 -6.31 -20.69 0.61
C ASN A 351 -7.75 -20.15 0.62
N TYR A 352 -8.11 -19.28 -0.32
CA TYR A 352 -9.44 -18.70 -0.45
C TYR A 352 -10.18 -19.27 -1.65
N PRO A 353 -11.40 -19.81 -1.50
CA PRO A 353 -12.13 -20.43 -2.60
C PRO A 353 -12.57 -19.41 -3.65
N HIS A 354 -12.58 -19.84 -4.90
CA HIS A 354 -13.12 -19.05 -6.01
C HIS A 354 -14.65 -19.10 -6.04
N GLY A 355 -15.28 -18.08 -6.64
CA GLY A 355 -16.70 -18.11 -6.99
C GLY A 355 -17.61 -17.30 -6.08
N VAL A 356 -17.11 -16.73 -4.98
CA VAL A 356 -17.88 -15.74 -4.20
C VAL A 356 -18.14 -14.52 -5.05
N SER A 357 -19.39 -14.10 -5.18
CA SER A 357 -19.74 -12.90 -5.94
C SER A 357 -21.16 -12.43 -5.70
N LEU A 358 -21.43 -11.17 -6.03
CA LEU A 358 -22.79 -10.63 -6.13
C LEU A 358 -23.66 -11.50 -7.05
N ASN A 359 -24.86 -11.83 -6.60
CA ASN A 359 -25.78 -12.78 -7.23
C ASN A 359 -26.26 -12.36 -8.64
N PHE A 360 -26.14 -11.09 -8.99
CA PHE A 360 -26.51 -10.55 -10.29
C PHE A 360 -25.33 -10.43 -11.29
N ARG A 361 -24.15 -10.96 -10.97
CA ARG A 361 -22.95 -10.85 -11.84
C ARG A 361 -23.25 -11.21 -13.30
N ASN A 362 -24.00 -12.27 -13.52
CA ASN A 362 -24.35 -12.76 -14.86
C ASN A 362 -25.63 -12.16 -15.44
N MET A 363 -26.28 -11.21 -14.74
CA MET A 363 -27.49 -10.55 -15.23
C MET A 363 -27.11 -9.49 -16.28
N PRO A 364 -27.78 -9.44 -17.44
CA PRO A 364 -27.55 -8.41 -18.46
C PRO A 364 -27.70 -6.99 -17.88
N PRO A 365 -26.87 -6.01 -18.30
CA PRO A 365 -26.91 -4.65 -17.76
C PRO A 365 -28.27 -3.98 -17.82
N ALA A 366 -29.02 -4.15 -18.92
CA ALA A 366 -30.36 -3.58 -19.05
C ALA A 366 -31.34 -4.14 -18.00
N GLN A 367 -31.27 -5.44 -17.72
CA GLN A 367 -32.12 -6.07 -16.68
C GLN A 367 -31.74 -5.60 -15.28
N ARG A 368 -30.43 -5.40 -15.03
CA ARG A 368 -29.93 -4.82 -13.76
C ARG A 368 -30.55 -3.43 -13.53
N VAL A 369 -30.54 -2.56 -14.54
CA VAL A 369 -31.10 -1.20 -14.45
C VAL A 369 -32.63 -1.25 -14.18
N GLU A 370 -33.40 -2.11 -14.86
CA GLU A 370 -34.85 -2.21 -14.62
C GLU A 370 -35.16 -2.75 -13.22
N ARG A 371 -34.39 -3.74 -12.73
CA ARG A 371 -34.54 -4.22 -11.35
C ARG A 371 -34.19 -3.11 -10.35
N ALA A 372 -33.11 -2.34 -10.58
CA ALA A 372 -32.73 -1.20 -9.75
C ALA A 372 -33.85 -0.14 -9.69
N LYS A 373 -34.48 0.21 -10.81
CA LYS A 373 -35.60 1.14 -10.83
C LYS A 373 -36.78 0.62 -9.99
N SER A 374 -37.10 -0.67 -10.10
CA SER A 374 -38.19 -1.29 -9.32
C SER A 374 -37.90 -1.24 -7.81
N LEU A 375 -36.64 -1.49 -7.40
CA LEU A 375 -36.23 -1.40 -6.00
C LEU A 375 -36.29 0.04 -5.47
N MET A 376 -35.87 1.02 -6.26
CA MET A 376 -35.96 2.44 -5.89
C MET A 376 -37.43 2.87 -5.76
N GLN A 377 -38.30 2.46 -6.65
CA GLN A 377 -39.74 2.72 -6.56
C GLN A 377 -40.35 2.08 -5.30
N ALA A 378 -39.97 0.85 -4.97
CA ALA A 378 -40.39 0.18 -3.73
C ALA A 378 -39.87 0.88 -2.47
N ALA A 379 -38.74 1.58 -2.58
CA ALA A 379 -38.15 2.41 -1.51
C ALA A 379 -38.73 3.84 -1.46
N GLY A 380 -39.67 4.20 -2.36
CA GLY A 380 -40.37 5.49 -2.39
C GLY A 380 -39.73 6.54 -3.33
N TYR A 381 -38.77 6.14 -4.18
CA TYR A 381 -38.10 7.03 -5.12
C TYR A 381 -38.53 6.72 -6.57
N GLY A 382 -38.70 7.78 -7.39
CA GLY A 382 -39.14 7.64 -8.78
C GLY A 382 -38.85 8.90 -9.59
N PRO A 383 -39.40 8.99 -10.81
CA PRO A 383 -39.15 10.13 -11.70
C PRO A 383 -39.49 11.49 -11.07
N SER A 384 -40.59 11.55 -10.30
CA SER A 384 -41.08 12.78 -9.64
C SER A 384 -40.52 12.99 -8.22
N HIS A 385 -39.91 11.96 -7.62
CA HIS A 385 -39.32 12.01 -6.27
C HIS A 385 -37.99 11.26 -6.28
N ARG A 386 -36.93 11.95 -6.73
CA ARG A 386 -35.59 11.37 -6.88
C ARG A 386 -34.81 11.49 -5.58
N LEU A 387 -34.01 10.46 -5.29
CA LEU A 387 -33.06 10.53 -4.18
C LEU A 387 -31.94 11.53 -4.51
N LYS A 388 -31.72 12.49 -3.63
CA LYS A 388 -30.56 13.40 -3.71
C LYS A 388 -29.58 13.06 -2.59
N THR A 389 -28.32 12.92 -2.91
CA THR A 389 -27.27 12.54 -1.95
C THR A 389 -25.90 13.04 -2.41
N THR A 390 -24.87 12.85 -1.57
CA THR A 390 -23.49 13.24 -1.87
C THR A 390 -22.62 12.01 -2.11
N TYR A 391 -21.66 12.14 -3.02
CA TYR A 391 -20.61 11.14 -3.23
C TYR A 391 -19.25 11.78 -2.97
N MET A 392 -18.65 11.44 -1.83
CA MET A 392 -17.36 11.92 -1.41
C MET A 392 -16.24 11.15 -2.12
N ILE A 393 -15.32 11.85 -2.78
CA ILE A 393 -14.18 11.25 -3.49
C ILE A 393 -12.87 11.92 -3.10
N ARG A 394 -11.77 11.19 -3.27
CA ARG A 394 -10.43 11.73 -3.11
C ARG A 394 -10.08 12.63 -4.28
N SER A 395 -9.62 13.85 -4.00
CA SER A 395 -9.10 14.79 -4.97
C SER A 395 -7.60 14.55 -5.17
N THR A 396 -7.24 13.48 -5.89
CA THR A 396 -5.85 13.21 -6.26
C THR A 396 -5.61 13.55 -7.72
N THR A 397 -4.39 13.97 -8.06
CA THR A 397 -3.97 14.18 -9.44
C THR A 397 -3.73 12.86 -10.18
N ALA A 398 -3.56 11.78 -9.43
CA ALA A 398 -3.37 10.45 -9.96
C ALA A 398 -4.72 9.74 -10.16
N GLY A 399 -4.87 9.09 -11.28
CA GLY A 399 -5.94 8.16 -11.57
C GLY A 399 -7.21 8.72 -12.19
N ALA A 400 -8.03 7.79 -12.66
CA ALA A 400 -9.30 8.07 -13.34
C ALA A 400 -10.46 8.39 -12.38
N TYR A 401 -10.20 8.66 -11.09
CA TYR A 401 -11.25 8.78 -10.06
C TYR A 401 -12.36 9.77 -10.39
N ARG A 402 -12.01 10.95 -10.94
CA ARG A 402 -13.03 11.93 -11.34
C ARG A 402 -13.88 11.44 -12.49
N ALA A 403 -13.26 10.76 -13.47
CA ALA A 403 -13.99 10.19 -14.61
C ALA A 403 -14.88 9.01 -14.16
N VAL A 404 -14.39 8.17 -13.25
CA VAL A 404 -15.18 7.08 -12.64
C VAL A 404 -16.35 7.65 -11.85
N ALA A 405 -16.14 8.69 -11.03
CA ALA A 405 -17.22 9.34 -10.27
C ALA A 405 -18.28 9.96 -11.18
N ALA A 406 -17.89 10.61 -12.28
CA ALA A 406 -18.81 11.16 -13.26
C ALA A 406 -19.62 10.06 -13.96
N ALA A 407 -19.00 8.91 -14.27
CA ALA A 407 -19.71 7.76 -14.82
C ALA A 407 -20.70 7.15 -13.82
N ILE A 408 -20.30 6.99 -12.54
CA ILE A 408 -21.19 6.55 -11.46
C ILE A 408 -22.39 7.50 -11.35
N GLN A 409 -22.17 8.82 -11.39
CA GLN A 409 -23.24 9.81 -11.36
C GLN A 409 -24.26 9.58 -12.49
N GLN A 410 -23.79 9.36 -13.71
CA GLN A 410 -24.69 9.10 -14.85
C GLN A 410 -25.42 7.76 -14.74
N MET A 411 -24.75 6.72 -14.25
CA MET A 411 -25.35 5.40 -14.04
C MET A 411 -26.47 5.47 -12.98
N LEU A 412 -26.22 6.14 -11.86
CA LEU A 412 -27.19 6.30 -10.77
C LEU A 412 -28.36 7.20 -11.16
N ALA A 413 -28.12 8.20 -12.02
CA ALA A 413 -29.20 9.04 -12.55
C ALA A 413 -30.27 8.24 -13.31
N GLN A 414 -29.91 7.11 -13.96
CA GLN A 414 -30.85 6.25 -14.66
C GLN A 414 -31.83 5.53 -13.73
N VAL A 415 -31.49 5.41 -12.44
CA VAL A 415 -32.28 4.70 -11.43
C VAL A 415 -32.81 5.64 -10.33
N TYR A 416 -33.07 6.89 -10.69
CA TYR A 416 -33.67 7.92 -9.83
C TYR A 416 -32.80 8.40 -8.67
N ILE A 417 -31.47 8.29 -8.78
CA ILE A 417 -30.50 8.77 -7.79
C ILE A 417 -29.66 9.90 -8.39
N ASP A 418 -29.74 11.08 -7.81
CA ASP A 418 -28.96 12.26 -8.18
C ASP A 418 -27.88 12.47 -7.15
N ILE A 419 -26.61 12.18 -7.51
CA ILE A 419 -25.48 12.40 -6.62
C ILE A 419 -24.77 13.73 -6.93
N SER A 420 -24.35 14.42 -5.88
CA SER A 420 -23.41 15.54 -5.96
C SER A 420 -22.01 15.03 -5.63
N ILE A 421 -21.07 15.14 -6.55
CA ILE A 421 -19.69 14.72 -6.34
C ILE A 421 -18.98 15.77 -5.47
N VAL A 422 -18.39 15.32 -4.34
CA VAL A 422 -17.67 16.15 -3.37
C VAL A 422 -16.20 15.73 -3.34
N PRO A 423 -15.32 16.38 -4.11
CA PRO A 423 -13.90 16.07 -4.07
C PRO A 423 -13.23 16.69 -2.84
N ASN A 424 -12.53 15.89 -2.06
CA ASN A 424 -11.78 16.31 -0.90
C ASN A 424 -10.30 15.91 -1.05
N ASP A 425 -9.37 16.76 -0.61
CA ASP A 425 -7.99 16.36 -0.44
C ASP A 425 -7.84 15.29 0.66
N LEU A 426 -6.70 14.60 0.70
CA LEU A 426 -6.52 13.48 1.62
C LEU A 426 -6.60 13.88 3.10
N GLN A 427 -6.20 15.11 3.44
CA GLN A 427 -6.23 15.62 4.81
C GLN A 427 -7.64 15.91 5.30
N VAL A 428 -8.58 16.14 4.39
CA VAL A 428 -10.02 16.29 4.70
C VAL A 428 -10.76 14.97 4.55
N PHE A 429 -10.42 14.20 3.51
CA PHE A 429 -11.10 12.95 3.18
C PHE A 429 -11.01 11.90 4.30
N TYR A 430 -9.80 11.59 4.76
CA TYR A 430 -9.62 10.53 5.75
C TYR A 430 -10.23 10.86 7.12
N PRO A 431 -10.06 12.05 7.70
CA PRO A 431 -10.79 12.41 8.93
C PRO A 431 -12.31 12.35 8.78
N ALA A 432 -12.87 12.76 7.64
CA ALA A 432 -14.31 12.71 7.40
C ALA A 432 -14.81 11.25 7.34
N ILE A 433 -14.09 10.36 6.64
CA ILE A 433 -14.49 8.95 6.51
C ILE A 433 -14.39 8.22 7.87
N GLN A 434 -13.34 8.52 8.66
CA GLN A 434 -13.15 7.98 10.00
C GLN A 434 -14.19 8.49 11.01
N ALA A 435 -14.66 9.74 10.82
CA ALA A 435 -15.74 10.32 11.61
C ALA A 435 -17.14 9.90 11.12
N HIS A 436 -17.23 9.01 10.11
CA HIS A 436 -18.48 8.59 9.47
C HIS A 436 -19.30 9.76 8.88
N ASP A 437 -18.62 10.85 8.49
CA ASP A 437 -19.28 12.05 7.95
C ASP A 437 -19.38 12.02 6.43
N PHE A 438 -20.15 11.06 5.91
CA PHE A 438 -20.45 10.89 4.49
C PHE A 438 -21.78 10.16 4.29
N ASP A 439 -22.38 10.31 3.12
CA ASP A 439 -23.54 9.53 2.67
C ASP A 439 -23.07 8.27 1.95
N ILE A 440 -22.41 8.47 0.79
CA ILE A 440 -21.62 7.46 0.10
C ILE A 440 -20.23 8.02 -0.18
N ALA A 441 -19.24 7.14 -0.15
CA ALA A 441 -17.85 7.57 -0.34
C ALA A 441 -17.08 6.60 -1.25
N GLN A 442 -16.14 7.15 -2.02
CA GLN A 442 -15.11 6.33 -2.62
C GLN A 442 -14.28 5.70 -1.51
N SER A 443 -14.04 4.41 -1.62
CA SER A 443 -13.23 3.67 -0.67
C SER A 443 -12.45 2.59 -1.40
N GLY A 444 -11.62 1.89 -0.67
CA GLY A 444 -10.87 0.75 -1.18
C GLY A 444 -9.92 0.25 -0.10
N TRP A 445 -9.42 -0.95 -0.28
CA TRP A 445 -8.48 -1.55 0.64
C TRP A 445 -7.32 -2.18 -0.10
N VAL A 446 -6.14 -1.96 0.42
CA VAL A 446 -4.91 -2.64 0.03
C VAL A 446 -4.65 -3.70 1.10
N ALA A 447 -4.47 -4.95 0.71
CA ALA A 447 -4.18 -5.99 1.68
C ALA A 447 -2.84 -5.73 2.38
N ASP A 448 -2.84 -5.73 3.70
CA ASP A 448 -1.62 -5.65 4.49
C ASP A 448 -0.80 -6.95 4.42
N PHE A 449 -1.48 -8.08 4.21
CA PHE A 449 -0.91 -9.41 4.04
C PHE A 449 -1.85 -10.29 3.19
N ASN A 450 -1.33 -11.37 2.63
CA ASN A 450 -2.10 -12.22 1.73
C ASN A 450 -3.07 -13.13 2.50
N ASP A 451 -4.19 -12.56 2.94
CA ASP A 451 -5.29 -13.27 3.61
C ASP A 451 -6.61 -12.51 3.44
N ALA A 452 -7.73 -13.23 3.32
CA ALA A 452 -9.04 -12.62 3.11
C ALA A 452 -9.53 -11.81 4.32
N SER A 453 -9.06 -12.11 5.53
CA SER A 453 -9.49 -11.39 6.74
C SER A 453 -9.16 -9.90 6.68
N THR A 454 -8.05 -9.49 6.02
CA THR A 454 -7.71 -8.06 5.88
C THR A 454 -8.80 -7.25 5.17
N PHE A 455 -9.60 -7.88 4.28
CA PHE A 455 -10.73 -7.23 3.61
C PHE A 455 -12.04 -7.35 4.40
N LEU A 456 -12.23 -8.47 5.09
CA LEU A 456 -13.50 -8.75 5.75
C LEU A 456 -13.61 -8.08 7.13
N ASP A 457 -12.49 -7.87 7.82
CA ASP A 457 -12.46 -7.15 9.09
C ASP A 457 -12.95 -5.69 8.96
N LEU A 458 -12.93 -5.11 7.75
CA LEU A 458 -13.54 -3.79 7.44
C LEU A 458 -15.06 -3.75 7.68
N TYR A 459 -15.72 -4.89 7.79
CA TYR A 459 -17.17 -5.01 8.01
C TYR A 459 -17.53 -5.53 9.39
N ARG A 460 -16.53 -5.79 10.25
CA ARG A 460 -16.75 -6.24 11.63
C ARG A 460 -17.46 -5.17 12.44
N THR A 461 -18.53 -5.55 13.12
CA THR A 461 -19.29 -4.62 13.96
C THR A 461 -18.38 -3.95 15.00
N GLY A 462 -18.38 -2.61 15.01
CA GLY A 462 -17.57 -1.80 15.91
C GLY A 462 -16.06 -1.83 15.63
N GLY A 463 -15.63 -2.39 14.50
CA GLY A 463 -14.24 -2.32 14.04
C GLY A 463 -13.83 -0.89 13.66
N GLY A 464 -12.58 -0.51 13.93
CA GLY A 464 -12.08 0.86 13.67
C GLY A 464 -12.10 1.25 12.20
N ASP A 465 -11.94 0.28 11.30
CA ASP A 465 -11.95 0.48 9.84
C ASP A 465 -13.31 0.17 9.20
N ASN A 466 -14.34 -0.11 10.00
CA ASN A 466 -15.71 -0.26 9.53
C ASN A 466 -16.37 1.11 9.29
N TRP A 467 -15.85 1.83 8.32
CA TRP A 467 -16.26 3.21 8.04
C TRP A 467 -17.73 3.35 7.66
N GLY A 468 -18.33 2.31 7.08
CA GLY A 468 -19.74 2.26 6.72
C GLY A 468 -20.69 1.96 7.89
N GLU A 469 -20.17 1.66 9.08
CA GLU A 469 -20.96 1.25 10.25
C GLU A 469 -21.90 0.06 9.98
N TYR A 470 -21.46 -0.86 9.11
CA TYR A 470 -22.15 -2.13 8.87
C TYR A 470 -22.19 -2.97 10.14
N SER A 471 -23.27 -3.71 10.37
CA SER A 471 -23.41 -4.59 11.54
C SER A 471 -24.26 -5.79 11.19
N ASN A 472 -23.70 -6.98 11.36
CA ASN A 472 -24.41 -8.25 11.18
C ASN A 472 -23.82 -9.31 12.12
N PRO A 473 -24.56 -9.76 13.17
CA PRO A 473 -24.06 -10.72 14.16
C PRO A 473 -23.69 -12.08 13.56
N VAL A 474 -24.34 -12.50 12.46
CA VAL A 474 -24.04 -13.78 11.80
C VAL A 474 -22.68 -13.68 11.11
N PHE A 475 -22.41 -12.55 10.44
CA PHE A 475 -21.12 -12.25 9.84
C PHE A 475 -20.00 -12.22 10.90
N ASP A 476 -20.20 -11.51 12.01
CA ASP A 476 -19.21 -11.41 13.11
C ASP A 476 -18.89 -12.78 13.72
N SER A 477 -19.92 -13.62 13.89
CA SER A 477 -19.76 -14.99 14.39
C SER A 477 -18.94 -15.85 13.41
N MET A 478 -19.19 -15.70 12.10
CA MET A 478 -18.43 -16.41 11.07
C MET A 478 -16.96 -16.00 11.01
N LEU A 479 -16.68 -14.70 11.10
CA LEU A 479 -15.30 -14.20 11.18
C LEU A 479 -14.60 -14.76 12.40
N THR A 480 -15.26 -14.75 13.55
CA THR A 480 -14.71 -15.31 14.80
C THR A 480 -14.44 -16.80 14.66
N ALA A 481 -15.37 -17.56 14.06
CA ALA A 481 -15.17 -18.98 13.81
C ALA A 481 -14.02 -19.26 12.82
N ALA A 482 -13.81 -18.40 11.82
CA ALA A 482 -12.68 -18.49 10.92
C ALA A 482 -11.36 -18.15 11.62
N GLN A 483 -11.36 -17.18 12.53
CA GLN A 483 -10.17 -16.76 13.28
C GLN A 483 -9.61 -17.90 14.14
N HIS A 484 -10.47 -18.74 14.70
CA HIS A 484 -10.09 -19.87 15.55
C HIS A 484 -9.89 -21.20 14.77
N ASP A 485 -9.97 -21.20 13.44
CA ASP A 485 -9.79 -22.40 12.64
C ASP A 485 -8.33 -22.54 12.19
N PRO A 486 -7.58 -23.54 12.68
CA PRO A 486 -6.18 -23.75 12.31
C PRO A 486 -6.00 -24.33 10.90
N ASP A 487 -7.05 -24.97 10.35
CA ASP A 487 -7.01 -25.50 8.99
C ASP A 487 -7.28 -24.38 7.97
N LEU A 488 -6.27 -24.03 7.18
CA LEU A 488 -6.32 -22.92 6.24
C LEU A 488 -7.43 -23.05 5.18
N ILE A 489 -7.74 -24.27 4.74
CA ILE A 489 -8.77 -24.54 3.72
C ILE A 489 -10.16 -24.39 4.34
N SER A 490 -10.38 -24.98 5.52
CA SER A 490 -11.62 -24.81 6.28
C SER A 490 -11.88 -23.36 6.63
N ARG A 491 -10.83 -22.68 7.11
CA ARG A 491 -10.85 -21.24 7.40
C ARG A 491 -11.22 -20.42 6.17
N GLY A 492 -10.58 -20.68 5.02
CA GLY A 492 -10.90 -20.00 3.76
C GLY A 492 -12.38 -20.16 3.36
N ARG A 493 -12.97 -21.32 3.56
CA ARG A 493 -14.41 -21.57 3.31
C ARG A 493 -15.31 -20.75 4.25
N LYS A 494 -14.95 -20.62 5.54
CA LYS A 494 -15.68 -19.81 6.52
C LYS A 494 -15.62 -18.33 6.15
N LEU A 495 -14.43 -17.83 5.75
CA LEU A 495 -14.25 -16.46 5.28
C LEU A 495 -15.07 -16.20 3.99
N ALA A 496 -15.10 -17.15 3.06
CA ALA A 496 -15.92 -17.04 1.85
C ALA A 496 -17.42 -16.99 2.16
N ALA A 497 -17.89 -17.80 3.12
CA ALA A 497 -19.27 -17.74 3.58
C ALA A 497 -19.58 -16.41 4.30
N ALA A 498 -18.64 -15.88 5.06
CA ALA A 498 -18.77 -14.55 5.66
C ALA A 498 -18.84 -13.44 4.58
N GLU A 499 -17.97 -13.48 3.57
CA GLU A 499 -18.05 -12.54 2.46
C GLU A 499 -19.40 -12.56 1.76
N GLN A 500 -19.97 -13.76 1.53
CA GLN A 500 -21.28 -13.87 0.87
C GLN A 500 -22.38 -13.16 1.66
N ILE A 501 -22.34 -13.16 3.00
CA ILE A 501 -23.28 -12.40 3.83
C ILE A 501 -23.15 -10.89 3.57
N VAL A 502 -21.93 -10.36 3.54
CA VAL A 502 -21.67 -8.94 3.26
C VAL A 502 -22.17 -8.55 1.85
N LEU A 503 -21.94 -9.42 0.86
CA LEU A 503 -22.40 -9.21 -0.52
C LEU A 503 -23.92 -9.31 -0.64
N ASP A 504 -24.56 -10.27 0.03
CA ASP A 504 -26.02 -10.43 0.01
C ASP A 504 -26.72 -9.27 0.72
N ASP A 505 -26.09 -8.65 1.72
CA ASP A 505 -26.56 -7.44 2.38
C ASP A 505 -26.25 -6.16 1.62
N PHE A 506 -25.49 -6.26 0.50
CA PHE A 506 -25.01 -5.11 -0.26
C PHE A 506 -24.34 -4.07 0.65
N ALA A 507 -23.50 -4.53 1.57
CA ALA A 507 -22.87 -3.67 2.56
C ALA A 507 -21.95 -2.61 1.93
N ALA A 508 -21.38 -2.90 0.76
CA ALA A 508 -20.67 -1.98 -0.10
C ALA A 508 -20.92 -2.33 -1.58
N ALA A 509 -20.41 -1.51 -2.49
CA ALA A 509 -20.41 -1.82 -3.91
C ALA A 509 -18.98 -1.96 -4.42
N PRO A 510 -18.45 -3.18 -4.58
CA PRO A 510 -17.17 -3.40 -5.23
C PRO A 510 -17.22 -2.93 -6.69
N LEU A 511 -16.16 -2.25 -7.15
CA LEU A 511 -16.08 -1.65 -8.49
C LEU A 511 -15.10 -2.40 -9.40
N PHE A 512 -13.85 -2.45 -8.99
CA PHE A 512 -12.79 -3.13 -9.75
C PHE A 512 -11.64 -3.54 -8.81
N TYR A 513 -10.85 -4.50 -9.27
CA TYR A 513 -9.57 -4.84 -8.65
C TYR A 513 -8.45 -4.08 -9.35
N TRP A 514 -7.50 -3.60 -8.58
CA TRP A 514 -6.33 -2.96 -9.15
C TRP A 514 -5.43 -3.97 -9.86
N VAL A 515 -4.63 -3.47 -10.79
CA VAL A 515 -3.54 -4.21 -11.43
C VAL A 515 -2.24 -3.45 -11.24
N SER A 516 -1.13 -4.17 -11.26
CA SER A 516 0.20 -3.55 -11.25
C SER A 516 0.34 -2.60 -12.46
N GLN A 517 0.92 -1.44 -12.21
CA GLN A 517 1.15 -0.39 -13.22
C GLN A 517 2.65 -0.17 -13.47
N ASN A 518 3.44 -1.18 -13.21
CA ASN A 518 4.89 -1.13 -13.31
C ASN A 518 5.37 -1.11 -14.76
N LEU A 519 6.44 -0.36 -15.02
CA LEU A 519 7.24 -0.46 -16.23
C LEU A 519 8.57 -1.09 -15.88
N VAL A 520 8.89 -2.21 -16.52
CA VAL A 520 10.13 -2.96 -16.30
C VAL A 520 10.75 -3.31 -17.63
N TRP A 521 12.00 -2.92 -17.84
CA TRP A 521 12.69 -3.32 -19.06
C TRP A 521 13.00 -4.83 -19.06
N PRO A 522 12.87 -5.55 -20.21
CA PRO A 522 13.09 -7.00 -20.28
C PRO A 522 14.50 -7.48 -19.92
N TYR A 523 15.48 -6.59 -19.87
CA TYR A 523 16.84 -6.90 -19.41
C TYR A 523 16.95 -6.97 -17.87
N VAL A 524 15.93 -6.53 -17.13
CA VAL A 524 15.81 -6.73 -15.68
C VAL A 524 15.31 -8.15 -15.46
N LYS A 525 16.17 -9.03 -14.99
CA LYS A 525 15.87 -10.42 -14.73
C LYS A 525 15.60 -10.66 -13.23
N GLY A 526 14.89 -11.73 -12.89
CA GLY A 526 14.50 -12.03 -11.52
C GLY A 526 13.30 -11.24 -11.02
N TRP A 527 12.83 -10.26 -11.77
CA TRP A 527 11.58 -9.55 -11.53
C TRP A 527 10.38 -10.43 -11.86
N LYS A 528 9.35 -10.41 -11.03
CA LYS A 528 8.04 -11.02 -11.32
C LYS A 528 6.94 -10.07 -10.85
N SER A 529 5.98 -9.77 -11.71
CA SER A 529 4.74 -9.14 -11.29
C SER A 529 4.02 -10.05 -10.29
N ASN A 530 3.50 -9.51 -9.20
CA ASN A 530 2.86 -10.27 -8.14
C ASN A 530 1.71 -9.51 -7.49
N ALA A 531 0.85 -10.23 -6.77
CA ALA A 531 -0.39 -9.69 -6.23
C ALA A 531 -0.20 -8.66 -5.10
N LEU A 532 0.92 -8.65 -4.40
CA LEU A 532 1.24 -7.67 -3.36
C LEU A 532 2.03 -6.47 -3.89
N ASP A 533 2.54 -6.55 -5.13
CA ASP A 533 3.43 -5.57 -5.76
C ASP A 533 4.72 -5.30 -4.96
N TYR A 534 5.21 -6.32 -4.26
CA TYR A 534 6.43 -6.28 -3.46
C TYR A 534 7.62 -6.85 -4.24
N HIS A 535 8.63 -6.01 -4.50
CA HIS A 535 9.77 -6.33 -5.35
C HIS A 535 11.09 -6.04 -4.64
N ARG A 536 11.73 -7.10 -4.13
CA ARG A 536 13.01 -7.00 -3.43
C ARG A 536 14.16 -6.97 -4.43
N SER A 537 15.01 -5.95 -4.38
CA SER A 537 16.12 -5.78 -5.33
C SER A 537 17.17 -6.90 -5.25
N ARG A 538 17.26 -7.63 -4.13
CA ARG A 538 18.17 -8.77 -3.98
C ARG A 538 17.98 -9.90 -5.03
N TRP A 539 16.78 -10.00 -5.60
CA TRP A 539 16.43 -11.01 -6.59
C TRP A 539 16.72 -10.58 -8.03
N VAL A 540 17.04 -9.29 -8.20
CA VAL A 540 17.21 -8.69 -9.53
C VAL A 540 18.64 -8.87 -10.05
N THR A 541 18.74 -9.15 -11.36
CA THR A 541 19.99 -9.09 -12.12
C THR A 541 19.76 -8.29 -13.40
N ILE A 542 20.81 -7.66 -13.94
CA ILE A 542 20.76 -6.85 -15.16
C ILE A 542 21.49 -7.57 -16.30
N ASP A 543 20.75 -7.92 -17.36
CA ASP A 543 21.34 -8.39 -18.61
C ASP A 543 21.92 -7.20 -19.38
N GLN A 544 23.22 -6.94 -19.16
CA GLN A 544 23.91 -5.80 -19.76
C GLN A 544 23.94 -5.84 -21.28
N SER A 545 24.03 -7.03 -21.88
CA SER A 545 24.08 -7.17 -23.33
C SER A 545 22.74 -6.80 -23.97
N ALA A 546 21.63 -7.20 -23.36
CA ALA A 546 20.28 -6.81 -23.77
C ALA A 546 20.02 -5.32 -23.54
N ARG A 547 20.53 -4.76 -22.43
CA ARG A 547 20.41 -3.32 -22.13
C ARG A 547 21.13 -2.46 -23.18
N VAL A 548 22.38 -2.79 -23.50
CA VAL A 548 23.15 -2.07 -24.53
C VAL A 548 22.44 -2.13 -25.88
N LYS A 549 21.95 -3.30 -26.30
CA LYS A 549 21.22 -3.45 -27.57
C LYS A 549 19.95 -2.59 -27.63
N LEU A 550 19.28 -2.38 -26.50
CA LEU A 550 18.01 -1.65 -26.49
C LEU A 550 18.20 -0.14 -26.64
N PHE A 551 19.33 0.41 -26.19
CA PHE A 551 19.60 1.86 -26.16
C PHE A 551 20.77 2.29 -27.08
N ALA A 552 21.38 1.38 -27.85
CA ALA A 552 22.33 1.68 -28.91
C ALA A 552 21.62 2.11 -30.20
#